data_fdd30851b495ea11a1f0e8d5505b8913
#
_entry.id   fdd30851b495ea11a1f0e8d5505b8913
#
_cell.length_a   1.000
_cell.length_b   1.000
_cell.length_c   1.000
_cell.angle_alpha   90.00
_cell.angle_beta   90.00
_cell.angle_gamma   90.00
#
_symmetry.space_group_name_H-M   'P 1'
#
loop_
_entity.id
_entity.type
_entity.pdbx_description
1 polymer ?
#
loop_
_entity_poly.entity_id
_entity_poly.type
_entity_poly.pdbx_seq_one_letter_code
_entity_poly.pdbx_strand_id
1 'polypeptide(L)'
;RQKQAKPLLEAFFEWLHTLEDAVDRSSKIGEAVLYTLNQETYLKRYLEDGHLSIDNLAAERALKNFAIGRRSWLFAKSIRGAQASATVYSITETALLNGLKPYNYLTYVMEKMKELGAFPAKEEMLELLPWSSNLPDDCRSKLKK
;
A
#
# COMPACT_ATOMS: atom_id res chain seq x y z
N ARG A 1 -3.39 -6.04 22.34
CA ARG A 1 -4.48 -6.47 21.45
C ARG A 1 -5.19 -7.71 22.00
N GLN A 2 -4.47 -8.80 22.28
CA GLN A 2 -5.07 -10.06 22.72
C GLN A 2 -5.92 -9.93 24.01
N LYS A 3 -5.52 -9.08 24.97
CA LYS A 3 -6.25 -8.90 26.24
C LYS A 3 -7.46 -7.98 26.17
N GLN A 4 -7.47 -7.02 25.24
CA GLN A 4 -8.53 -5.99 25.17
C GLN A 4 -9.29 -6.00 23.86
N ALA A 5 -8.59 -6.00 22.73
CA ALA A 5 -9.25 -5.90 21.43
C ALA A 5 -9.90 -7.23 20.99
N LYS A 6 -9.25 -8.36 21.28
CA LYS A 6 -9.77 -9.67 20.88
C LYS A 6 -11.16 -9.96 21.49
N PRO A 7 -11.39 -9.83 22.81
CA PRO A 7 -12.71 -10.09 23.38
C PRO A 7 -13.80 -9.18 22.81
N LEU A 8 -13.47 -7.91 22.53
CA LEU A 8 -14.42 -6.97 21.95
C LEU A 8 -14.79 -7.36 20.52
N LEU A 9 -13.79 -7.77 19.73
CA LEU A 9 -14.01 -8.18 18.35
C LEU A 9 -14.81 -9.50 18.28
N GLU A 10 -14.52 -10.44 19.15
CA GLU A 10 -15.27 -11.70 19.27
C GLU A 10 -16.73 -11.43 19.64
N ALA A 11 -16.98 -10.64 20.68
CA ALA A 11 -18.33 -10.27 21.10
C ALA A 11 -19.10 -9.52 19.99
N PHE A 12 -18.40 -8.68 19.22
CA PHE A 12 -19.00 -7.97 18.09
C PHE A 12 -19.45 -8.93 16.98
N PHE A 13 -18.62 -9.91 16.61
CA PHE A 13 -18.99 -10.89 15.60
C PHE A 13 -20.05 -11.87 16.10
N GLU A 14 -20.01 -12.30 17.36
CA GLU A 14 -21.08 -13.09 17.96
C GLU A 14 -22.42 -12.35 17.87
N TRP A 15 -22.44 -11.07 18.22
CA TRP A 15 -23.63 -10.24 18.07
C TRP A 15 -24.09 -10.14 16.60
N LEU A 16 -23.20 -9.92 15.65
CA LEU A 16 -23.55 -9.87 14.22
C LEU A 16 -24.15 -11.19 13.71
N HIS A 17 -23.62 -12.33 14.16
CA HIS A 17 -24.21 -13.65 13.83
C HIS A 17 -25.64 -13.79 14.36
N THR A 18 -25.97 -13.23 15.55
CA THR A 18 -27.36 -13.22 16.03
C THR A 18 -28.30 -12.40 15.16
N LEU A 19 -27.77 -11.42 14.41
CA LEU A 19 -28.55 -10.57 13.53
C LEU A 19 -28.73 -11.18 12.12
N GLU A 20 -27.86 -12.11 11.71
CA GLU A 20 -27.85 -12.65 10.34
C GLU A 20 -29.21 -13.21 9.91
N ASP A 21 -29.87 -13.95 10.82
CA ASP A 21 -31.19 -14.54 10.57
C ASP A 21 -32.36 -13.61 10.96
N ALA A 22 -32.08 -12.53 11.71
CA ALA A 22 -33.09 -11.61 12.22
C ALA A 22 -33.37 -10.42 11.29
N VAL A 23 -32.45 -10.11 10.35
CA VAL A 23 -32.55 -8.98 9.44
C VAL A 23 -32.91 -9.41 8.02
N ASP A 24 -33.74 -8.60 7.35
CA ASP A 24 -33.96 -8.79 5.92
C ASP A 24 -32.69 -8.51 5.13
N ARG A 25 -32.17 -9.53 4.44
CA ARG A 25 -30.93 -9.48 3.65
C ARG A 25 -30.96 -8.44 2.54
N SER A 26 -32.14 -8.07 2.04
CA SER A 26 -32.33 -7.04 1.01
C SER A 26 -32.36 -5.61 1.58
N SER A 27 -32.46 -5.47 2.90
CA SER A 27 -32.42 -4.17 3.57
C SER A 27 -30.98 -3.63 3.65
N LYS A 28 -30.84 -2.30 3.79
CA LYS A 28 -29.52 -1.65 3.98
C LYS A 28 -28.78 -2.16 5.21
N ILE A 29 -29.51 -2.53 6.26
CA ILE A 29 -28.94 -3.13 7.48
C ILE A 29 -28.47 -4.55 7.17
N GLY A 30 -29.27 -5.37 6.48
CA GLY A 30 -28.90 -6.71 6.08
C GLY A 30 -27.67 -6.74 5.17
N GLU A 31 -27.62 -5.87 4.17
CA GLU A 31 -26.42 -5.69 3.33
C GLU A 31 -25.16 -5.38 4.16
N ALA A 32 -25.26 -4.47 5.16
CA ALA A 32 -24.15 -4.11 6.02
C ALA A 32 -23.71 -5.26 6.95
N VAL A 33 -24.66 -5.99 7.53
CA VAL A 33 -24.38 -7.17 8.36
C VAL A 33 -23.66 -8.23 7.56
N LEU A 34 -24.22 -8.63 6.39
CA LEU A 34 -23.61 -9.64 5.52
C LEU A 34 -22.24 -9.22 5.01
N TYR A 35 -22.07 -7.96 4.61
CA TYR A 35 -20.76 -7.44 4.22
C TYR A 35 -19.73 -7.60 5.34
N THR A 36 -20.10 -7.22 6.56
CA THR A 36 -19.19 -7.28 7.72
C THR A 36 -18.85 -8.73 8.08
N LEU A 37 -19.81 -9.65 8.08
CA LEU A 37 -19.58 -11.07 8.32
C LEU A 37 -18.66 -11.68 7.26
N ASN A 38 -18.83 -11.33 6.00
CA ASN A 38 -17.94 -11.78 4.91
C ASN A 38 -16.49 -11.26 5.08
N GLN A 39 -16.29 -10.18 5.83
CA GLN A 39 -14.96 -9.64 6.13
C GLN A 39 -14.37 -10.15 7.46
N GLU A 40 -15.10 -10.96 8.23
CA GLU A 40 -14.70 -11.41 9.57
C GLU A 40 -13.28 -11.96 9.63
N THR A 41 -12.94 -12.89 8.72
CA THR A 41 -11.61 -13.50 8.65
C THR A 41 -10.51 -12.46 8.43
N TYR A 42 -10.76 -11.49 7.56
CA TYR A 42 -9.79 -10.44 7.25
C TYR A 42 -9.63 -9.44 8.40
N LEU A 43 -10.72 -9.06 9.04
CA LEU A 43 -10.72 -8.15 10.19
C LEU A 43 -10.02 -8.77 11.40
N LYS A 44 -10.18 -10.09 11.61
CA LYS A 44 -9.49 -10.81 12.70
C LYS A 44 -7.97 -10.88 12.52
N ARG A 45 -7.43 -10.78 11.29
CA ARG A 45 -5.97 -10.74 11.03
C ARG A 45 -5.26 -9.61 11.76
N TYR A 46 -5.93 -8.50 12.01
CA TYR A 46 -5.42 -7.42 12.84
C TYR A 46 -4.93 -7.89 14.23
N LEU A 47 -5.46 -9.00 14.75
CA LEU A 47 -5.07 -9.58 16.03
C LEU A 47 -3.80 -10.45 15.95
N GLU A 48 -3.39 -10.87 14.76
CA GLU A 48 -2.29 -11.82 14.56
C GLU A 48 -0.93 -11.16 14.76
N ASP A 49 -0.77 -9.91 14.30
CA ASP A 49 0.49 -9.18 14.38
C ASP A 49 0.29 -7.78 15.00
N GLY A 50 1.12 -7.46 15.99
CA GLY A 50 1.16 -6.16 16.66
C GLY A 50 1.53 -4.99 15.76
N HIS A 51 2.19 -5.22 14.64
CA HIS A 51 2.60 -4.19 13.68
C HIS A 51 1.49 -3.80 12.69
N LEU A 52 0.46 -4.63 12.53
CA LEU A 52 -0.67 -4.30 11.66
C LEU A 52 -1.47 -3.13 12.23
N SER A 53 -1.65 -2.07 11.44
CA SER A 53 -2.57 -0.98 11.83
C SER A 53 -4.02 -1.43 11.69
N ILE A 54 -4.90 -0.89 12.53
CA ILE A 54 -6.35 -1.10 12.39
C ILE A 54 -6.93 -0.21 11.29
N ASP A 55 -6.22 0.86 10.97
CA ASP A 55 -6.61 1.81 9.92
C ASP A 55 -5.85 1.55 8.61
N ASN A 56 -6.36 2.13 7.53
CA ASN A 56 -5.76 2.06 6.20
C ASN A 56 -5.02 3.35 5.82
N LEU A 57 -4.71 4.21 6.78
CA LEU A 57 -4.14 5.54 6.52
C LEU A 57 -2.80 5.48 5.78
N ALA A 58 -1.98 4.46 6.03
CA ALA A 58 -0.70 4.31 5.33
C ALA A 58 -0.91 4.04 3.83
N ALA A 59 -1.82 3.13 3.47
CA ALA A 59 -2.16 2.85 2.07
C ALA A 59 -2.85 4.05 1.40
N GLU A 60 -3.76 4.73 2.10
CA GLU A 60 -4.42 5.93 1.59
C GLU A 60 -3.42 7.06 1.31
N ARG A 61 -2.44 7.27 2.19
CA ARG A 61 -1.38 8.25 1.98
C ARG A 61 -0.51 7.90 0.77
N ALA A 62 -0.13 6.64 0.60
CA ALA A 62 0.65 6.18 -0.54
C ALA A 62 -0.10 6.39 -1.87
N LEU A 63 -1.42 6.17 -1.89
CA LEU A 63 -2.25 6.38 -3.08
C LEU A 63 -2.60 7.85 -3.34
N LYS A 64 -2.43 8.73 -2.36
CA LYS A 64 -2.83 10.15 -2.46
C LYS A 64 -2.15 10.85 -3.62
N ASN A 65 -0.85 10.67 -3.79
CA ASN A 65 -0.09 11.32 -4.87
C ASN A 65 -0.56 10.86 -6.25
N PHE A 66 -0.88 9.58 -6.41
CA PHE A 66 -1.48 9.04 -7.63
C PHE A 66 -2.87 9.66 -7.89
N ALA A 67 -3.72 9.74 -6.87
CA ALA A 67 -5.05 10.34 -6.97
C ALA A 67 -5.01 11.85 -7.31
N ILE A 68 -4.03 12.59 -6.76
CA ILE A 68 -3.80 14.00 -7.10
C ILE A 68 -3.31 14.13 -8.55
N GLY A 69 -2.34 13.33 -8.96
CA GLY A 69 -1.83 13.31 -10.33
C GLY A 69 -2.92 13.04 -11.35
N ARG A 70 -3.89 12.18 -11.02
CA ARG A 70 -5.04 11.89 -11.88
C ARG A 70 -5.85 13.14 -12.28
N ARG A 71 -5.85 14.20 -11.48
CA ARG A 71 -6.50 15.46 -11.85
C ARG A 71 -5.86 16.13 -13.08
N SER A 72 -4.58 15.88 -13.33
CA SER A 72 -3.84 16.44 -14.47
C SER A 72 -3.98 15.62 -15.73
N TRP A 73 -4.06 14.27 -15.63
CA TRP A 73 -4.09 13.39 -16.80
C TRP A 73 -5.41 12.59 -16.95
N LEU A 74 -6.34 12.70 -16.00
CA LEU A 74 -7.70 12.17 -15.95
C LEU A 74 -7.81 10.65 -16.12
N PHE A 75 -7.25 10.07 -17.17
CA PHE A 75 -7.24 8.62 -17.45
C PHE A 75 -6.06 8.23 -18.34
N ALA A 76 -5.66 6.97 -18.25
CA ALA A 76 -4.68 6.39 -19.13
C ALA A 76 -5.36 5.91 -20.42
N LYS A 77 -4.81 6.31 -21.58
CA LYS A 77 -5.35 5.92 -22.89
C LYS A 77 -5.19 4.43 -23.22
N SER A 78 -4.30 3.73 -22.51
CA SER A 78 -4.04 2.31 -22.75
C SER A 78 -3.71 1.59 -21.44
N ILE A 79 -3.94 0.28 -21.40
CA ILE A 79 -3.59 -0.59 -20.27
C ILE A 79 -2.09 -0.53 -19.98
N ARG A 80 -1.24 -0.56 -21.00
CA ARG A 80 0.22 -0.43 -20.84
C ARG A 80 0.62 0.91 -20.24
N GLY A 81 -0.02 2.00 -20.64
CA GLY A 81 0.21 3.33 -20.07
C GLY A 81 -0.21 3.39 -18.60
N ALA A 82 -1.34 2.78 -18.24
CA ALA A 82 -1.78 2.68 -16.84
C ALA A 82 -0.78 1.89 -15.99
N GLN A 83 -0.29 0.74 -16.47
CA GLN A 83 0.71 -0.08 -15.81
C GLN A 83 2.04 0.67 -15.62
N ALA A 84 2.52 1.34 -16.67
CA ALA A 84 3.74 2.14 -16.59
C ALA A 84 3.61 3.26 -15.55
N SER A 85 2.50 3.98 -15.52
CA SER A 85 2.23 5.02 -14.52
C SER A 85 2.21 4.42 -13.12
N ALA A 86 1.49 3.31 -12.90
CA ALA A 86 1.43 2.64 -11.61
C ALA A 86 2.83 2.21 -11.13
N THR A 87 3.67 1.69 -12.02
CA THR A 87 5.05 1.31 -11.72
C THR A 87 5.88 2.51 -11.27
N VAL A 88 5.84 3.62 -12.01
CA VAL A 88 6.59 4.84 -11.67
C VAL A 88 6.13 5.39 -10.31
N TYR A 89 4.82 5.48 -10.07
CA TYR A 89 4.30 5.93 -8.79
C TYR A 89 4.71 5.00 -7.64
N SER A 90 4.67 3.68 -7.85
CA SER A 90 5.10 2.70 -6.83
C SER A 90 6.57 2.88 -6.46
N ILE A 91 7.44 3.05 -7.45
CA ILE A 91 8.88 3.30 -7.23
C ILE A 91 9.09 4.62 -6.50
N THR A 92 8.39 5.68 -6.91
CA THR A 92 8.48 7.02 -6.31
C THR A 92 8.04 7.01 -4.84
N GLU A 93 6.90 6.42 -4.53
CA GLU A 93 6.39 6.31 -3.15
C GLU A 93 7.31 5.42 -2.28
N THR A 94 7.83 4.33 -2.85
CA THR A 94 8.79 3.48 -2.14
C THR A 94 10.08 4.23 -1.84
N ALA A 95 10.57 5.05 -2.77
CA ALA A 95 11.72 5.90 -2.53
C ALA A 95 11.48 6.91 -1.40
N LEU A 96 10.32 7.57 -1.38
CA LEU A 96 9.91 8.48 -0.30
C LEU A 96 9.86 7.78 1.06
N LEU A 97 9.26 6.58 1.13
CA LEU A 97 9.17 5.79 2.36
C LEU A 97 10.54 5.36 2.89
N ASN A 98 11.54 5.22 2.01
CA ASN A 98 12.92 4.92 2.38
C ASN A 98 13.79 6.19 2.60
N GLY A 99 13.16 7.36 2.69
CA GLY A 99 13.85 8.62 2.97
C GLY A 99 14.73 9.11 1.83
N LEU A 100 14.40 8.73 0.59
CA LEU A 100 15.10 9.20 -0.60
C LEU A 100 14.44 10.46 -1.18
N LYS A 101 15.19 11.21 -1.96
CA LYS A 101 14.71 12.27 -2.85
C LYS A 101 14.32 11.62 -4.18
N PRO A 102 13.03 11.54 -4.55
CA PRO A 102 12.60 10.74 -5.70
C PRO A 102 13.25 11.15 -7.01
N TYR A 103 13.42 12.46 -7.24
CA TYR A 103 14.06 12.95 -8.44
C TYR A 103 15.51 12.46 -8.58
N ASN A 104 16.33 12.65 -7.56
CA ASN A 104 17.74 12.23 -7.59
C ASN A 104 17.85 10.70 -7.72
N TYR A 105 17.02 9.99 -6.97
CA TYR A 105 16.98 8.53 -7.02
C TYR A 105 16.61 8.01 -8.40
N LEU A 106 15.53 8.52 -9.02
CA LEU A 106 15.11 8.11 -10.36
C LEU A 106 16.16 8.46 -11.41
N THR A 107 16.77 9.64 -11.32
CA THR A 107 17.87 10.02 -12.21
C THR A 107 19.04 9.04 -12.12
N TYR A 108 19.48 8.73 -10.89
CA TYR A 108 20.53 7.75 -10.64
C TYR A 108 20.19 6.37 -11.22
N VAL A 109 18.99 5.86 -10.94
CA VAL A 109 18.54 4.56 -11.45
C VAL A 109 18.54 4.55 -12.98
N MET A 110 18.03 5.60 -13.62
CA MET A 110 18.00 5.67 -15.10
C MET A 110 19.41 5.71 -15.71
N GLU A 111 20.32 6.45 -15.11
CA GLU A 111 21.72 6.51 -15.55
C GLU A 111 22.41 5.14 -15.40
N LYS A 112 22.23 4.48 -14.26
CA LYS A 112 22.75 3.14 -14.00
C LYS A 112 22.16 2.09 -14.95
N MET A 113 20.85 2.11 -15.17
CA MET A 113 20.22 1.20 -16.13
C MET A 113 20.74 1.38 -17.54
N LYS A 114 21.10 2.61 -17.94
CA LYS A 114 21.76 2.88 -19.23
C LYS A 114 23.16 2.25 -19.32
N GLU A 115 23.93 2.29 -18.22
CA GLU A 115 25.26 1.67 -18.13
C GLU A 115 25.18 0.14 -18.16
N LEU A 116 24.22 -0.45 -17.44
CA LEU A 116 24.03 -1.89 -17.32
C LEU A 116 23.45 -2.54 -18.59
N GLY A 117 22.81 -1.75 -19.47
CA GLY A 117 22.26 -2.23 -20.72
C GLY A 117 20.88 -2.87 -20.61
N ALA A 118 20.48 -3.60 -21.65
CA ALA A 118 19.10 -4.10 -21.81
C ALA A 118 18.75 -5.28 -20.88
N PHE A 119 19.72 -6.03 -20.41
CA PHE A 119 19.53 -7.25 -19.60
C PHE A 119 20.51 -7.30 -18.41
N PRO A 120 20.35 -6.40 -17.43
CA PRO A 120 21.19 -6.40 -16.24
C PRO A 120 21.02 -7.68 -15.42
N ALA A 121 22.08 -8.11 -14.71
CA ALA A 121 21.99 -9.20 -13.77
C ALA A 121 21.08 -8.84 -12.59
N LYS A 122 20.47 -9.86 -11.97
CA LYS A 122 19.57 -9.65 -10.84
C LYS A 122 20.27 -8.96 -9.67
N GLU A 123 21.51 -9.31 -9.43
CA GLU A 123 22.37 -8.76 -8.38
C GLU A 123 22.57 -7.26 -8.57
N GLU A 124 22.85 -6.82 -9.79
CA GLU A 124 23.00 -5.40 -10.15
C GLU A 124 21.69 -4.63 -9.94
N MET A 125 20.55 -5.25 -10.27
CA MET A 125 19.23 -4.66 -10.02
C MET A 125 18.91 -4.53 -8.54
N LEU A 126 19.34 -5.48 -7.69
CA LEU A 126 19.13 -5.41 -6.25
C LEU A 126 19.87 -4.24 -5.61
N GLU A 127 21.02 -3.83 -6.16
CA GLU A 127 21.78 -2.67 -5.67
C GLU A 127 21.07 -1.32 -5.96
N LEU A 128 20.18 -1.30 -6.93
CA LEU A 128 19.40 -0.10 -7.28
C LEU A 128 18.10 0.07 -6.45
N LEU A 129 17.75 -0.91 -5.62
CA LEU A 129 16.51 -0.85 -4.84
C LEU A 129 16.53 0.30 -3.82
N PRO A 130 15.38 0.92 -3.50
CA PRO A 130 15.30 2.10 -2.63
C PRO A 130 15.89 1.93 -1.23
N TRP A 131 16.03 0.71 -0.75
CA TRP A 131 16.61 0.36 0.55
C TRP A 131 18.07 -0.09 0.47
N SER A 132 18.69 -0.07 -0.72
CA SER A 132 20.08 -0.42 -0.88
C SER A 132 21.01 0.53 -0.13
N SER A 133 22.04 -0.02 0.52
CA SER A 133 23.11 0.76 1.14
C SER A 133 24.04 1.44 0.14
N ASN A 134 24.05 0.94 -1.11
CA ASN A 134 24.96 1.39 -2.16
C ASN A 134 24.48 2.63 -2.92
N LEU A 135 23.28 3.16 -2.56
CA LEU A 135 22.77 4.38 -3.16
C LEU A 135 23.60 5.62 -2.76
N PRO A 136 23.90 6.52 -3.71
CA PRO A 136 24.60 7.76 -3.45
C PRO A 136 23.95 8.63 -2.36
N ASP A 137 24.75 9.38 -1.62
CA ASP A 137 24.27 10.25 -0.54
C ASP A 137 23.37 11.39 -1.02
N ASP A 138 23.53 11.85 -2.24
CA ASP A 138 22.70 12.88 -2.85
C ASP A 138 21.27 12.40 -3.11
N CYS A 139 21.06 11.07 -3.25
CA CYS A 139 19.74 10.46 -3.30
C CYS A 139 19.02 10.48 -1.95
N ARG A 140 19.73 10.67 -0.84
CA ARG A 140 19.14 10.61 0.51
C ARG A 140 18.54 11.95 0.94
N SER A 141 17.37 11.91 1.55
CA SER A 141 16.75 13.11 2.13
C SER A 141 17.44 13.48 3.45
N LYS A 142 17.75 14.78 3.62
CA LYS A 142 18.26 15.32 4.89
C LYS A 142 17.15 15.53 5.94
N LEU A 143 15.91 15.17 5.64
CA LEU A 143 14.81 15.28 6.59
C LEU A 143 15.06 14.33 7.76
N LYS A 144 15.34 14.92 8.91
CA LYS A 144 15.39 14.20 10.19
C LYS A 144 14.05 13.44 10.41
N LYS A 145 14.18 12.20 10.85
CA LYS A 145 13.06 11.43 11.41
C LYS A 145 12.36 12.19 12.51
#